data_06d4a472eeb0312333f82f7e460f7b9b
#
_entry.id   06d4a472eeb0312333f82f7e460f7b9b
#
_cell.length_a   1.000
_cell.length_b   1.000
_cell.length_c   1.000
_cell.angle_alpha   90.00
_cell.angle_beta   90.00
_cell.angle_gamma   90.00
#
_symmetry.space_group_name_H-M   'P 1'
#
loop_
_entity.id
_entity.type
_entity.pdbx_description
1 polymer ?
#
loop_
_entity_poly.entity_id
_entity_poly.type
_entity_poly.pdbx_seq_one_letter_code
_entity_poly.pdbx_strand_id
1 'polypeptide(L)'
;MLKKYQLRSYNIRLVIALLITSGFGIIVINSANSAYTIRQCIGLAISLFLMAAVSFIDYNWILKYYWLIYIVNLAALLAVKLFGHESHGAKRWIKVPLIGQFQPSEFTKLLLILFTVKLLCMYKDKINDWRFLTILAILLAIPLAFILKQPNLSTTLLTFLILFTVIFCAGLSYKIIGIALLIIVPVVSGFMIYISNPDNKVFFIQDYQRTRIMAFLN
;
A
#
# COMPACT_ATOMS: atom_id res chain seq x y z
N MET A 1 16.42 3.29 23.29
CA MET A 1 15.11 3.37 22.63
C MET A 1 14.82 4.77 22.08
N LEU A 2 14.95 5.80 22.87
CA LEU A 2 14.80 7.18 22.38
C LEU A 2 16.16 7.67 21.85
N LYS A 3 16.22 8.04 20.60
CA LYS A 3 17.40 8.64 19.99
C LYS A 3 17.62 10.01 20.62
N LYS A 4 18.88 10.40 20.87
CA LYS A 4 19.23 11.76 21.34
C LYS A 4 18.83 12.73 20.21
N TYR A 5 17.63 13.30 20.31
CA TYR A 5 17.04 14.13 19.28
C TYR A 5 17.75 15.48 19.20
N GLN A 6 18.26 15.78 18.03
CA GLN A 6 18.62 17.15 17.69
C GLN A 6 17.40 17.78 16.98
N LEU A 7 16.62 18.57 17.69
CA LEU A 7 15.48 19.34 17.15
C LEU A 7 15.87 20.15 15.92
N ARG A 8 17.13 20.53 15.80
CA ARG A 8 17.72 21.23 14.66
C ARG A 8 17.68 20.42 13.35
N SER A 9 17.60 19.08 13.44
CA SER A 9 17.55 18.18 12.28
C SER A 9 16.11 17.85 11.84
N TYR A 10 15.11 18.40 12.53
CA TYR A 10 13.72 18.16 12.18
C TYR A 10 13.34 18.92 10.91
N ASN A 11 12.76 18.22 9.92
CA ASN A 11 12.40 18.84 8.65
C ASN A 11 11.10 19.63 8.74
N ILE A 12 11.20 20.86 9.32
CA ILE A 12 10.06 21.77 9.50
C ILE A 12 9.40 22.11 8.17
N ARG A 13 10.17 22.19 7.07
CA ARG A 13 9.63 22.50 5.73
C ARG A 13 8.62 21.45 5.29
N LEU A 14 8.91 20.15 5.56
CA LEU A 14 7.98 19.06 5.27
C LEU A 14 6.69 19.20 6.07
N VAL A 15 6.78 19.55 7.36
CA VAL A 15 5.62 19.72 8.23
C VAL A 15 4.75 20.90 7.74
N ILE A 16 5.37 22.00 7.38
CA ILE A 16 4.66 23.18 6.83
C ILE A 16 3.94 22.78 5.52
N ALA A 17 4.61 22.09 4.60
CA ALA A 17 4.00 21.63 3.36
C ALA A 17 2.80 20.70 3.61
N LEU A 18 2.92 19.76 4.57
CA LEU A 18 1.81 18.90 4.97
C LEU A 18 0.63 19.69 5.56
N LEU A 19 0.90 20.68 6.39
CA LEU A 19 -0.14 21.51 6.99
C LEU A 19 -0.87 22.35 5.92
N ILE A 20 -0.13 22.95 4.98
CA ILE A 20 -0.71 23.73 3.90
C ILE A 20 -1.59 22.86 3.01
N THR A 21 -1.08 21.71 2.55
CA THR A 21 -1.83 20.79 1.67
C THR A 21 -3.05 20.21 2.37
N SER A 22 -2.93 19.82 3.64
CA SER A 22 -4.05 19.30 4.43
C SER A 22 -5.09 20.38 4.73
N GLY A 23 -4.66 21.59 5.04
CA GLY A 23 -5.56 22.74 5.25
C GLY A 23 -6.34 23.10 3.98
N PHE A 24 -5.66 23.13 2.83
CA PHE A 24 -6.33 23.30 1.54
C PHE A 24 -7.34 22.18 1.27
N GLY A 25 -6.98 20.92 1.55
CA GLY A 25 -7.90 19.78 1.44
C GLY A 25 -9.15 19.94 2.31
N ILE A 26 -9.02 20.44 3.53
CA ILE A 26 -10.17 20.70 4.41
C ILE A 26 -11.10 21.79 3.81
N ILE A 27 -10.54 22.86 3.25
CA ILE A 27 -11.32 23.91 2.60
C ILE A 27 -12.13 23.36 1.43
N VAL A 28 -11.51 22.54 0.58
CA VAL A 28 -12.16 21.90 -0.56
C VAL A 28 -13.27 20.93 -0.09
N ILE A 29 -13.03 20.15 0.94
CA ILE A 29 -14.04 19.23 1.51
C ILE A 29 -15.21 20.01 2.10
N ASN A 30 -14.94 21.12 2.80
CA ASN A 30 -15.98 21.98 3.35
C ASN A 30 -16.87 22.58 2.27
N SER A 31 -16.28 22.98 1.13
CA SER A 31 -17.01 23.48 -0.03
C SER A 31 -17.89 22.41 -0.68
N ALA A 32 -17.43 21.16 -0.72
CA ALA A 32 -18.18 20.05 -1.32
C ALA A 32 -19.28 19.52 -0.38
N ASN A 33 -18.97 19.32 0.90
CA ASN A 33 -19.91 18.86 1.92
C ASN A 33 -19.39 19.16 3.35
N SER A 34 -19.97 20.18 3.98
CA SER A 34 -19.58 20.67 5.31
C SER A 34 -19.72 19.62 6.42
N ALA A 35 -20.58 18.60 6.26
CA ALA A 35 -20.77 17.52 7.25
C ALA A 35 -19.49 16.69 7.48
N TYR A 36 -18.56 16.66 6.53
CA TYR A 36 -17.30 15.93 6.66
C TYR A 36 -16.15 16.77 7.23
N THR A 37 -16.28 18.09 7.31
CA THR A 37 -15.23 19.02 7.72
C THR A 37 -14.70 18.73 9.11
N ILE A 38 -15.60 18.54 10.09
CA ILE A 38 -15.22 18.26 11.48
C ILE A 38 -14.45 16.93 11.57
N ARG A 39 -14.90 15.91 10.86
CA ARG A 39 -14.21 14.60 10.84
C ARG A 39 -12.81 14.71 10.24
N GLN A 40 -12.66 15.52 9.21
CA GLN A 40 -11.37 15.78 8.56
C GLN A 40 -10.40 16.53 9.48
N CYS A 41 -10.89 17.54 10.21
CA CYS A 41 -10.11 18.27 11.20
C CYS A 41 -9.62 17.35 12.33
N ILE A 42 -10.51 16.49 12.87
CA ILE A 42 -10.15 15.50 13.89
C ILE A 42 -9.11 14.52 13.34
N GLY A 43 -9.32 14.02 12.12
CA GLY A 43 -8.35 13.14 11.45
C GLY A 43 -6.99 13.78 11.29
N LEU A 44 -6.93 15.05 10.90
CA LEU A 44 -5.69 15.80 10.78
C LEU A 44 -4.99 15.96 12.14
N ALA A 45 -5.74 16.30 13.20
CA ALA A 45 -5.18 16.44 14.55
C ALA A 45 -4.57 15.12 15.05
N ILE A 46 -5.30 14.00 14.88
CA ILE A 46 -4.80 12.66 15.23
C ILE A 46 -3.55 12.31 14.41
N SER A 47 -3.56 12.59 13.11
CA SER A 47 -2.43 12.30 12.22
C SER A 47 -1.18 13.08 12.59
N LEU A 48 -1.31 14.36 12.95
CA LEU A 48 -0.20 15.19 13.41
C LEU A 48 0.36 14.69 14.75
N PHE A 49 -0.52 14.31 15.68
CA PHE A 49 -0.12 13.70 16.94
C PHE A 49 0.65 12.39 16.71
N LEU A 50 0.14 11.50 15.87
CA LEU A 50 0.81 10.24 15.54
C LEU A 50 2.14 10.48 14.82
N MET A 51 2.20 11.44 13.89
CA MET A 51 3.44 11.84 13.22
C MET A 51 4.49 12.28 14.24
N ALA A 52 4.11 13.15 15.19
CA ALA A 52 5.00 13.58 16.26
C ALA A 52 5.45 12.39 17.14
N ALA A 53 4.52 11.56 17.58
CA ALA A 53 4.81 10.39 18.40
C ALA A 53 5.77 9.41 17.73
N VAL A 54 5.49 9.05 16.45
CA VAL A 54 6.33 8.13 15.68
C VAL A 54 7.72 8.72 15.39
N SER A 55 7.84 10.03 15.23
CA SER A 55 9.13 10.69 14.99
C SER A 55 10.11 10.55 16.17
N PHE A 56 9.63 10.26 17.37
CA PHE A 56 10.47 9.96 18.54
C PHE A 56 10.93 8.50 18.62
N ILE A 57 10.42 7.62 17.77
CA ILE A 57 10.78 6.20 17.80
C ILE A 57 11.93 5.97 16.82
N ASP A 58 12.96 5.24 17.25
CA ASP A 58 14.03 4.81 16.34
C ASP A 58 13.48 3.73 15.39
N TYR A 59 13.50 4.02 14.09
CA TYR A 59 13.06 3.08 13.07
C TYR A 59 13.81 1.74 13.12
N ASN A 60 15.09 1.74 13.55
CA ASN A 60 15.86 0.51 13.72
C ASN A 60 15.26 -0.41 14.78
N TRP A 61 14.65 0.18 15.83
CA TRP A 61 13.94 -0.59 16.83
C TRP A 61 12.67 -1.23 16.24
N ILE A 62 11.91 -0.51 15.44
CA ILE A 62 10.73 -1.04 14.72
C ILE A 62 11.15 -2.18 13.79
N LEU A 63 12.23 -2.01 13.05
CA LEU A 63 12.74 -3.00 12.09
C LEU A 63 13.26 -4.29 12.75
N LYS A 64 13.52 -4.32 14.07
CA LYS A 64 13.84 -5.57 14.78
C LYS A 64 12.65 -6.55 14.76
N TYR A 65 11.45 -6.02 14.73
CA TYR A 65 10.20 -6.80 14.77
C TYR A 65 9.58 -6.99 13.38
N TYR A 66 10.38 -7.02 12.32
CA TYR A 66 9.90 -7.08 10.94
C TYR A 66 8.99 -8.29 10.64
N TRP A 67 9.24 -9.47 11.24
CA TRP A 67 8.35 -10.61 11.12
C TRP A 67 7.02 -10.38 11.83
N LEU A 68 7.03 -9.77 13.00
CA LEU A 68 5.80 -9.40 13.70
C LEU A 68 4.99 -8.39 12.88
N ILE A 69 5.65 -7.41 12.28
CA ILE A 69 5.03 -6.44 11.37
C ILE A 69 4.34 -7.17 10.21
N TYR A 70 5.00 -8.16 9.61
CA TYR A 70 4.44 -8.95 8.52
C TYR A 70 3.23 -9.78 8.97
N ILE A 71 3.31 -10.46 10.12
CA ILE A 71 2.23 -11.26 10.68
C ILE A 71 1.02 -10.38 11.05
N VAL A 72 1.25 -9.23 11.70
CA VAL A 72 0.20 -8.26 12.04
C VAL A 72 -0.48 -7.74 10.78
N ASN A 73 0.30 -7.48 9.73
CA ASN A 73 -0.26 -7.09 8.44
C ASN A 73 -1.19 -8.16 7.85
N LEU A 74 -0.76 -9.42 7.83
CA LEU A 74 -1.60 -10.52 7.34
C LEU A 74 -2.85 -10.70 8.20
N ALA A 75 -2.71 -10.61 9.53
CA ALA A 75 -3.85 -10.68 10.45
C ALA A 75 -4.86 -9.54 10.20
N ALA A 76 -4.38 -8.32 9.97
CA ALA A 76 -5.25 -7.17 9.66
C ALA A 76 -5.99 -7.36 8.32
N LEU A 77 -5.31 -7.88 7.28
CA LEU A 77 -5.95 -8.20 6.00
C LEU A 77 -6.97 -9.34 6.13
N LEU A 78 -6.68 -10.33 6.95
CA LEU A 78 -7.62 -11.42 7.23
C LEU A 78 -8.83 -10.93 8.03
N ALA A 79 -8.63 -10.03 9.00
CA ALA A 79 -9.71 -9.42 9.78
C ALA A 79 -10.73 -8.68 8.90
N VAL A 80 -10.29 -8.04 7.81
CA VAL A 80 -11.21 -7.45 6.82
C VAL A 80 -12.10 -8.49 6.18
N LYS A 81 -11.56 -9.68 5.87
CA LYS A 81 -12.36 -10.76 5.28
C LYS A 81 -13.44 -11.26 6.25
N LEU A 82 -13.12 -11.31 7.55
CA LEU A 82 -14.02 -11.84 8.60
C LEU A 82 -15.01 -10.79 9.09
N PHE A 83 -14.54 -9.57 9.36
CA PHE A 83 -15.28 -8.48 10.03
C PHE A 83 -15.55 -7.28 9.14
N GLY A 84 -15.10 -7.32 7.87
CA GLY A 84 -15.25 -6.21 6.95
C GLY A 84 -16.70 -5.89 6.64
N HIS A 85 -17.01 -4.59 6.59
CA HIS A 85 -18.30 -4.09 6.17
C HIS A 85 -18.33 -3.92 4.65
N GLU A 86 -19.47 -4.30 4.06
CA GLU A 86 -19.68 -4.14 2.63
C GLU A 86 -19.99 -2.68 2.31
N SER A 87 -19.18 -2.06 1.47
CA SER A 87 -19.38 -0.71 0.96
C SER A 87 -19.10 -0.71 -0.53
N HIS A 88 -20.07 -0.26 -1.33
CA HIS A 88 -19.97 -0.23 -2.80
C HIS A 88 -19.63 -1.60 -3.42
N GLY A 89 -20.23 -2.68 -2.92
CA GLY A 89 -20.06 -4.03 -3.46
C GLY A 89 -18.74 -4.72 -3.10
N ALA A 90 -17.98 -4.19 -2.14
CA ALA A 90 -16.73 -4.82 -1.70
C ALA A 90 -16.51 -4.68 -0.18
N LYS A 91 -16.04 -5.76 0.44
CA LYS A 91 -15.65 -5.79 1.87
C LYS A 91 -14.20 -5.33 1.98
N ARG A 92 -13.98 -4.04 2.25
CA ARG A 92 -12.63 -3.42 2.32
C ARG A 92 -12.40 -2.63 3.60
N TRP A 93 -13.46 -2.32 4.34
CA TRP A 93 -13.44 -1.39 5.45
C TRP A 93 -13.87 -2.05 6.74
N ILE A 94 -13.20 -1.70 7.83
CA ILE A 94 -13.60 -2.05 9.19
C ILE A 94 -14.15 -0.78 9.84
N LYS A 95 -15.34 -0.85 10.44
CA LYS A 95 -15.90 0.26 11.21
C LYS A 95 -15.21 0.31 12.57
N VAL A 96 -14.54 1.41 12.85
CA VAL A 96 -13.91 1.67 14.14
C VAL A 96 -14.72 2.77 14.85
N PRO A 97 -15.22 2.53 16.05
CA PRO A 97 -15.90 3.57 16.83
C PRO A 97 -15.01 4.81 16.93
N LEU A 98 -15.61 6.01 16.87
CA LEU A 98 -14.95 7.33 16.93
C LEU A 98 -14.09 7.73 15.71
N ILE A 99 -13.41 6.78 15.06
CA ILE A 99 -12.50 7.07 13.92
C ILE A 99 -13.24 6.96 12.58
N GLY A 100 -14.33 6.16 12.52
CA GLY A 100 -15.08 5.94 11.30
C GLY A 100 -14.68 4.67 10.56
N GLN A 101 -14.35 4.77 9.29
CA GLN A 101 -13.98 3.61 8.46
C GLN A 101 -12.45 3.52 8.34
N PHE A 102 -11.91 2.37 8.69
CA PHE A 102 -10.49 2.05 8.59
C PHE A 102 -10.27 1.00 7.50
N GLN A 103 -9.32 1.26 6.60
CA GLN A 103 -8.97 0.33 5.52
C GLN A 103 -7.56 -0.25 5.77
N PRO A 104 -7.45 -1.50 6.22
CA PRO A 104 -6.16 -2.13 6.50
C PRO A 104 -5.20 -2.16 5.31
N SER A 105 -5.69 -2.31 4.07
CA SER A 105 -4.82 -2.31 2.88
C SER A 105 -4.06 -0.99 2.66
N GLU A 106 -4.51 0.13 3.22
CA GLU A 106 -3.75 1.38 3.19
C GLU A 106 -2.48 1.30 4.06
N PHE A 107 -2.60 0.68 5.24
CA PHE A 107 -1.48 0.44 6.13
C PHE A 107 -0.55 -0.66 5.63
N THR A 108 -1.09 -1.65 4.92
CA THR A 108 -0.30 -2.73 4.31
C THR A 108 0.87 -2.20 3.49
N LYS A 109 0.67 -1.12 2.73
CA LYS A 109 1.75 -0.51 1.93
C LYS A 109 2.95 -0.12 2.80
N LEU A 110 2.70 0.56 3.92
CA LEU A 110 3.75 0.98 4.86
C LEU A 110 4.43 -0.22 5.53
N LEU A 111 3.64 -1.17 6.02
CA LEU A 111 4.15 -2.35 6.72
C LEU A 111 4.99 -3.24 5.79
N LEU A 112 4.57 -3.39 4.53
CA LEU A 112 5.33 -4.15 3.53
C LEU A 112 6.61 -3.43 3.10
N ILE A 113 6.61 -2.10 3.01
CA ILE A 113 7.85 -1.33 2.75
C ILE A 113 8.85 -1.62 3.87
N LEU A 114 8.45 -1.49 5.14
CA LEU A 114 9.34 -1.74 6.29
C LEU A 114 9.88 -3.18 6.29
N PHE A 115 9.02 -4.16 6.05
CA PHE A 115 9.39 -5.57 5.95
C PHE A 115 10.39 -5.81 4.82
N THR A 116 10.07 -5.32 3.61
CA THR A 116 10.89 -5.51 2.42
C THR A 116 12.25 -4.85 2.56
N VAL A 117 12.30 -3.59 3.00
CA VAL A 117 13.56 -2.87 3.24
C VAL A 117 14.44 -3.61 4.23
N LYS A 118 13.87 -4.14 5.33
CA LYS A 118 14.64 -4.91 6.31
C LYS A 118 15.24 -6.17 5.70
N LEU A 119 14.48 -6.94 4.92
CA LEU A 119 14.99 -8.12 4.23
C LEU A 119 16.10 -7.77 3.24
N LEU A 120 15.90 -6.73 2.41
CA LEU A 120 16.89 -6.28 1.45
C LEU A 120 18.18 -5.83 2.11
N CYS A 121 18.10 -5.12 3.25
CA CYS A 121 19.28 -4.72 4.02
C CYS A 121 20.02 -5.92 4.64
N MET A 122 19.29 -6.95 5.10
CA MET A 122 19.90 -8.16 5.67
C MET A 122 20.58 -9.03 4.62
N TYR A 123 20.05 -9.07 3.41
CA TYR A 123 20.50 -9.94 2.32
C TYR A 123 21.01 -9.12 1.13
N LYS A 124 21.65 -7.96 1.38
CA LYS A 124 22.11 -7.02 0.35
C LYS A 124 22.96 -7.67 -0.73
N ASP A 125 23.81 -8.64 -0.36
CA ASP A 125 24.71 -9.34 -1.29
C ASP A 125 23.99 -10.41 -2.13
N LYS A 126 22.72 -10.74 -1.79
CA LYS A 126 21.90 -11.75 -2.45
C LYS A 126 20.71 -11.15 -3.22
N ILE A 127 20.66 -9.83 -3.39
CA ILE A 127 19.51 -9.15 -4.05
C ILE A 127 19.30 -9.68 -5.48
N ASN A 128 20.35 -10.12 -6.15
CA ASN A 128 20.28 -10.65 -7.52
C ASN A 128 20.31 -12.19 -7.57
N ASP A 129 20.23 -12.87 -6.43
CA ASP A 129 20.07 -14.32 -6.35
C ASP A 129 18.61 -14.72 -6.59
N TRP A 130 18.38 -15.60 -7.55
CA TRP A 130 17.06 -16.10 -7.90
C TRP A 130 16.33 -16.77 -6.73
N ARG A 131 17.04 -17.45 -5.85
CA ARG A 131 16.46 -18.08 -4.67
C ARG A 131 15.90 -17.04 -3.70
N PHE A 132 16.68 -16.00 -3.43
CA PHE A 132 16.24 -14.90 -2.59
C PHE A 132 15.06 -14.15 -3.20
N LEU A 133 15.12 -13.82 -4.49
CA LEU A 133 14.04 -13.13 -5.20
C LEU A 133 12.75 -13.95 -5.23
N THR A 134 12.85 -15.27 -5.42
CA THR A 134 11.67 -16.15 -5.40
C THR A 134 11.01 -16.17 -4.02
N ILE A 135 11.81 -16.32 -2.95
CA ILE A 135 11.28 -16.27 -1.58
C ILE A 135 10.64 -14.92 -1.28
N LEU A 136 11.32 -13.83 -1.63
CA LEU A 136 10.78 -12.48 -1.45
C LEU A 136 9.48 -12.29 -2.23
N ALA A 137 9.43 -12.73 -3.50
CA ALA A 137 8.24 -12.65 -4.33
C ALA A 137 7.06 -13.43 -3.72
N ILE A 138 7.29 -14.64 -3.19
CA ILE A 138 6.25 -15.44 -2.52
C ILE A 138 5.74 -14.70 -1.28
N LEU A 139 6.65 -14.18 -0.44
CA LEU A 139 6.27 -13.45 0.77
C LEU A 139 5.45 -12.19 0.44
N LEU A 140 5.77 -11.49 -0.62
CA LEU A 140 5.03 -10.29 -1.05
C LEU A 140 3.73 -10.64 -1.79
N ALA A 141 3.68 -11.75 -2.51
CA ALA A 141 2.49 -12.21 -3.23
C ALA A 141 1.32 -12.54 -2.28
N ILE A 142 1.61 -13.07 -1.08
CA ILE A 142 0.58 -13.44 -0.11
C ILE A 142 -0.30 -12.24 0.28
N PRO A 143 0.24 -11.12 0.82
CA PRO A 143 -0.58 -9.95 1.16
C PRO A 143 -1.20 -9.29 -0.07
N LEU A 144 -0.52 -9.26 -1.22
CA LEU A 144 -1.08 -8.76 -2.47
C LEU A 144 -2.30 -9.57 -2.92
N ALA A 145 -2.24 -10.90 -2.80
CA ALA A 145 -3.38 -11.77 -3.10
C ALA A 145 -4.57 -11.52 -2.15
N PHE A 146 -4.33 -11.23 -0.87
CA PHE A 146 -5.39 -10.82 0.05
C PHE A 146 -6.06 -9.52 -0.37
N ILE A 147 -5.28 -8.51 -0.79
CA ILE A 147 -5.82 -7.23 -1.27
C ILE A 147 -6.61 -7.43 -2.57
N LEU A 148 -6.09 -8.25 -3.48
CA LEU A 148 -6.75 -8.57 -4.76
C LEU A 148 -8.10 -9.27 -4.52
N LYS A 149 -8.17 -10.20 -3.56
CA LYS A 149 -9.40 -10.88 -3.16
C LYS A 149 -10.43 -9.96 -2.48
N GLN A 150 -10.03 -8.76 -2.04
CA GLN A 150 -10.93 -7.70 -1.56
C GLN A 150 -11.46 -6.80 -2.69
N PRO A 151 -11.57 -7.28 -3.92
CA PRO A 151 -11.65 -6.65 -5.24
C PRO A 151 -11.05 -5.23 -5.31
N ASN A 152 -9.81 -5.07 -4.84
CA ASN A 152 -9.11 -3.78 -4.80
C ASN A 152 -7.90 -3.76 -5.74
N LEU A 153 -8.16 -3.83 -7.04
CA LEU A 153 -7.13 -3.90 -8.08
C LEU A 153 -6.17 -2.69 -8.03
N SER A 154 -6.72 -1.47 -7.87
CA SER A 154 -5.92 -0.24 -7.85
C SER A 154 -4.90 -0.23 -6.71
N THR A 155 -5.31 -0.61 -5.49
CA THR A 155 -4.41 -0.68 -4.33
C THR A 155 -3.39 -1.83 -4.51
N THR A 156 -3.80 -2.95 -5.10
CA THR A 156 -2.88 -4.07 -5.39
C THR A 156 -1.78 -3.63 -6.36
N LEU A 157 -2.14 -3.00 -7.47
CA LEU A 157 -1.19 -2.50 -8.47
C LEU A 157 -0.26 -1.42 -7.90
N LEU A 158 -0.82 -0.48 -7.15
CA LEU A 158 -0.04 0.57 -6.49
C LEU A 158 0.95 -0.03 -5.49
N THR A 159 0.51 -0.98 -4.66
CA THR A 159 1.38 -1.64 -3.68
C THR A 159 2.48 -2.43 -4.39
N PHE A 160 2.15 -3.17 -5.44
CA PHE A 160 3.14 -3.88 -6.27
C PHE A 160 4.18 -2.92 -6.84
N LEU A 161 3.74 -1.79 -7.42
CA LEU A 161 4.65 -0.79 -8.00
C LEU A 161 5.59 -0.18 -6.94
N ILE A 162 5.06 0.14 -5.76
CA ILE A 162 5.87 0.63 -4.64
C ILE A 162 6.93 -0.39 -4.24
N LEU A 163 6.54 -1.65 -4.04
CA LEU A 163 7.47 -2.72 -3.64
C LEU A 163 8.52 -3.00 -4.72
N PHE A 164 8.11 -3.01 -5.99
CA PHE A 164 9.04 -3.12 -7.11
C PHE A 164 10.06 -1.97 -7.12
N THR A 165 9.59 -0.74 -6.92
CA THR A 165 10.48 0.43 -6.83
C THR A 165 11.48 0.30 -5.67
N VAL A 166 11.04 -0.19 -4.51
CA VAL A 166 11.93 -0.42 -3.36
C VAL A 166 12.99 -1.46 -3.68
N ILE A 167 12.62 -2.58 -4.33
CA ILE A 167 13.57 -3.64 -4.72
C ILE A 167 14.52 -3.12 -5.81
N PHE A 168 14.01 -2.34 -6.75
CA PHE A 168 14.83 -1.70 -7.78
C PHE A 168 15.88 -0.77 -7.17
N CYS A 169 15.48 0.12 -6.27
CA CYS A 169 16.38 1.03 -5.57
C CYS A 169 17.42 0.31 -4.71
N ALA A 170 17.14 -0.91 -4.27
CA ALA A 170 18.08 -1.74 -3.52
C ALA A 170 19.19 -2.34 -4.39
N GLY A 171 19.13 -2.21 -5.72
CA GLY A 171 20.17 -2.68 -6.64
C GLY A 171 19.79 -3.93 -7.43
N LEU A 172 18.49 -4.11 -7.74
CA LEU A 172 18.05 -5.17 -8.65
C LEU A 172 18.67 -4.98 -10.04
N SER A 173 19.27 -6.03 -10.60
CA SER A 173 19.97 -5.95 -11.88
C SER A 173 19.01 -5.72 -13.05
N TYR A 174 19.42 -4.89 -14.01
CA TYR A 174 18.64 -4.61 -15.22
C TYR A 174 18.35 -5.87 -16.06
N LYS A 175 19.21 -6.90 -15.97
CA LYS A 175 18.98 -8.19 -16.64
C LYS A 175 17.74 -8.89 -16.10
N ILE A 176 17.55 -8.90 -14.78
CA ILE A 176 16.39 -9.50 -14.14
C ILE A 176 15.13 -8.72 -14.49
N ILE A 177 15.22 -7.39 -14.50
CA ILE A 177 14.11 -6.52 -14.91
C ILE A 177 13.73 -6.80 -16.38
N GLY A 178 14.70 -6.90 -17.27
CA GLY A 178 14.48 -7.21 -18.68
C GLY A 178 13.77 -8.55 -18.86
N ILE A 179 14.20 -9.60 -18.15
CA ILE A 179 13.57 -10.92 -18.19
C ILE A 179 12.14 -10.83 -17.64
N ALA A 180 11.92 -10.13 -16.52
CA ALA A 180 10.61 -9.94 -15.92
C ALA A 180 9.66 -9.22 -16.89
N LEU A 181 10.11 -8.15 -17.53
CA LEU A 181 9.31 -7.41 -18.53
C LEU A 181 9.00 -8.27 -19.74
N LEU A 182 9.96 -9.07 -20.24
CA LEU A 182 9.78 -9.96 -21.37
C LEU A 182 8.69 -11.01 -21.10
N ILE A 183 8.46 -11.38 -19.86
CA ILE A 183 7.39 -12.30 -19.44
C ILE A 183 6.09 -11.55 -19.16
N ILE A 184 6.16 -10.46 -18.37
CA ILE A 184 4.98 -9.74 -17.88
C ILE A 184 4.25 -9.04 -19.03
N VAL A 185 4.97 -8.39 -19.96
CA VAL A 185 4.34 -7.62 -21.04
C VAL A 185 3.47 -8.49 -21.94
N PRO A 186 3.92 -9.64 -22.46
CA PRO A 186 3.06 -10.51 -23.25
C PRO A 186 1.87 -11.08 -22.49
N VAL A 187 2.07 -11.44 -21.19
CA VAL A 187 0.99 -11.96 -20.35
C VAL A 187 -0.08 -10.89 -20.11
N VAL A 188 0.33 -9.67 -19.77
CA VAL A 188 -0.61 -8.55 -19.57
C VAL A 188 -1.30 -8.18 -20.88
N SER A 189 -0.57 -8.10 -21.99
CA SER A 189 -1.15 -7.81 -23.30
C SER A 189 -2.16 -8.88 -23.74
N GLY A 190 -1.80 -10.15 -23.60
CA GLY A 190 -2.72 -11.26 -23.88
C GLY A 190 -3.96 -11.24 -23.00
N PHE A 191 -3.79 -10.90 -21.72
CA PHE A 191 -4.90 -10.76 -20.78
C PHE A 191 -5.81 -9.56 -21.14
N MET A 192 -5.25 -8.44 -21.56
CA MET A 192 -6.01 -7.28 -22.03
C MET A 192 -6.82 -7.61 -23.31
N ILE A 193 -6.22 -8.30 -24.27
CA ILE A 193 -6.91 -8.76 -25.47
C ILE A 193 -8.04 -9.73 -25.10
N TYR A 194 -7.79 -10.65 -24.17
CA TYR A 194 -8.80 -11.59 -23.70
C TYR A 194 -10.01 -10.89 -23.03
N ILE A 195 -9.77 -9.86 -22.20
CA ILE A 195 -10.83 -9.08 -21.55
C ILE A 195 -11.60 -8.21 -22.55
N SER A 196 -10.95 -7.73 -23.61
CA SER A 196 -11.58 -6.87 -24.61
C SER A 196 -12.70 -7.58 -25.38
N ASN A 197 -12.68 -8.90 -25.43
CA ASN A 197 -13.76 -9.66 -26.05
C ASN A 197 -14.97 -9.77 -25.10
N PRO A 198 -16.17 -9.25 -25.47
CA PRO A 198 -17.36 -9.26 -24.62
C PRO A 198 -17.82 -10.64 -24.16
N ASP A 199 -17.60 -11.66 -24.99
CA ASP A 199 -18.06 -13.03 -24.76
C ASP A 199 -17.24 -13.77 -23.70
N ASN A 200 -16.04 -13.28 -23.37
CA ASN A 200 -15.15 -13.92 -22.44
C ASN A 200 -15.52 -13.56 -20.98
N LYS A 201 -15.92 -14.56 -20.20
CA LYS A 201 -16.12 -14.40 -18.76
C LYS A 201 -14.78 -14.50 -18.04
N VAL A 202 -14.43 -13.47 -17.30
CA VAL A 202 -13.20 -13.44 -16.48
C VAL A 202 -13.57 -13.64 -15.02
N PHE A 203 -13.26 -14.81 -14.48
CA PHE A 203 -13.66 -15.22 -13.13
C PHE A 203 -13.08 -14.34 -11.99
N PHE A 204 -11.95 -13.66 -12.25
CA PHE A 204 -11.24 -12.86 -11.24
C PHE A 204 -11.54 -11.36 -11.27
N ILE A 205 -12.31 -10.88 -12.27
CA ILE A 205 -12.62 -9.47 -12.46
C ILE A 205 -14.12 -9.28 -12.32
N GLN A 206 -14.51 -8.34 -11.48
CA GLN A 206 -15.92 -7.96 -11.33
C GLN A 206 -16.33 -7.03 -12.50
N ASP A 207 -17.61 -7.04 -12.85
CA ASP A 207 -18.14 -6.30 -14.00
C ASP A 207 -17.81 -4.81 -13.97
N TYR A 208 -17.82 -4.18 -12.79
CA TYR A 208 -17.44 -2.77 -12.66
C TYR A 208 -15.94 -2.51 -12.94
N GLN A 209 -15.07 -3.48 -12.67
CA GLN A 209 -13.63 -3.37 -12.97
C GLN A 209 -13.40 -3.54 -14.47
N ARG A 210 -14.12 -4.47 -15.10
CA ARG A 210 -14.12 -4.65 -16.55
C ARG A 210 -14.56 -3.38 -17.25
N THR A 211 -15.68 -2.79 -16.83
CA THR A 211 -16.20 -1.54 -17.40
C THR A 211 -15.17 -0.42 -17.35
N ARG A 212 -14.42 -0.29 -16.24
CA ARG A 212 -13.34 0.70 -16.11
C ARG A 212 -12.17 0.43 -17.06
N ILE A 213 -11.76 -0.83 -17.19
CA ILE A 213 -10.69 -1.21 -18.13
C ILE A 213 -11.11 -0.92 -19.56
N MET A 214 -12.34 -1.28 -19.93
CA MET A 214 -12.88 -1.01 -21.27
C MET A 214 -13.02 0.49 -21.55
N ALA A 215 -13.45 1.29 -20.59
CA ALA A 215 -13.51 2.75 -20.71
C ALA A 215 -12.13 3.41 -20.88
N PHE A 216 -11.05 2.73 -20.50
CA PHE A 216 -9.68 3.21 -20.68
C PHE A 216 -9.09 2.79 -22.03
N LEU A 217 -9.58 1.70 -22.62
CA LEU A 217 -9.11 1.15 -23.90
C LEU A 217 -9.82 1.76 -25.13
N ASN A 218 -11.01 2.33 -24.94
CA ASN A 218 -11.79 3.08 -25.93
C ASN A 218 -11.58 4.59 -25.77
#